data_10c4cc418074c696ce155498463a1c70
#
_entry.id   10c4cc418074c696ce155498463a1c70
#
_cell.length_a   1.000
_cell.length_b   1.000
_cell.length_c   1.000
_cell.angle_alpha   90.00
_cell.angle_beta   90.00
_cell.angle_gamma   90.00
#
_symmetry.space_group_name_H-M   'P 1'
#
loop_
_entity.id
_entity.type
_entity.pdbx_description
1 polymer ?
#
loop_
_entity_poly.entity_id
_entity_poly.type
_entity_poly.pdbx_seq_one_letter_code
_entity_poly.pdbx_strand_id
1 'polypeptide(L)'
;NAVISVNGSSPAYFYLFAKAMLDNAEKQGIEKEVALPMIAQTLIGSAGMLVYSGKTPDELIEMVSSPGGTTLEALNVFYQHDLEKIVDEAMLACTKRAEELGK
;
A
#
# COMPACT_ATOMS: atom_id res chain seq x y z
N ASN A 1 -0.79 19.02 -10.60
CA ASN A 1 -0.45 18.93 -9.17
C ASN A 1 -1.00 17.64 -8.54
N ALA A 2 -2.22 17.25 -8.87
CA ALA A 2 -2.75 15.96 -8.42
C ALA A 2 -1.92 14.79 -8.91
N VAL A 3 -1.36 14.87 -10.12
CA VAL A 3 -0.52 13.81 -10.69
C VAL A 3 0.73 13.57 -9.82
N ILE A 4 1.27 14.60 -9.19
CA ILE A 4 2.44 14.47 -8.31
C ILE A 4 2.10 13.56 -7.13
N SER A 5 0.91 13.71 -6.52
CA SER A 5 0.49 12.85 -5.41
C SER A 5 0.20 11.42 -5.86
N VAL A 6 -0.14 11.21 -7.14
CA VAL A 6 -0.46 9.87 -7.67
C VAL A 6 0.82 9.11 -8.04
N ASN A 7 1.77 9.74 -8.73
CA ASN A 7 2.94 9.00 -9.21
C ASN A 7 4.30 9.64 -8.94
N GLY A 8 4.40 10.96 -8.84
CA GLY A 8 5.69 11.60 -8.59
C GLY A 8 6.20 11.37 -7.18
N SER A 9 5.35 11.52 -6.19
CA SER A 9 5.67 11.35 -4.78
C SER A 9 5.29 9.99 -4.23
N SER A 10 4.36 9.28 -4.86
CA SER A 10 3.79 8.05 -4.34
C SER A 10 4.77 6.89 -4.16
N PRO A 11 5.90 6.79 -4.88
CA PRO A 11 6.88 5.73 -4.54
C PRO A 11 7.26 5.72 -3.07
N ALA A 12 7.36 6.91 -2.45
CA ALA A 12 7.70 7.00 -1.02
C ALA A 12 6.62 6.36 -0.13
N TYR A 13 5.35 6.41 -0.54
CA TYR A 13 4.26 5.78 0.22
C TYR A 13 4.45 4.26 0.27
N PHE A 14 4.79 3.67 -0.87
CA PHE A 14 5.03 2.23 -0.96
C PHE A 14 6.29 1.81 -0.21
N TYR A 15 7.34 2.64 -0.23
CA TYR A 15 8.56 2.39 0.55
C TYR A 15 8.27 2.42 2.05
N LEU A 16 7.46 3.38 2.51
CA LEU A 16 7.07 3.46 3.91
C LEU A 16 6.24 2.25 4.33
N PHE A 17 5.30 1.83 3.49
CA PHE A 17 4.50 0.64 3.75
C PHE A 17 5.38 -0.61 3.83
N ALA A 18 6.30 -0.76 2.88
CA ALA A 18 7.24 -1.88 2.87
C ALA A 18 8.13 -1.86 4.12
N LYS A 19 8.59 -0.68 4.54
CA LYS A 19 9.38 -0.54 5.77
C LYS A 19 8.60 -1.04 6.98
N ALA A 20 7.34 -0.65 7.10
CA ALA A 20 6.49 -1.10 8.20
C ALA A 20 6.33 -2.62 8.19
N MET A 21 6.15 -3.21 7.01
CA MET A 21 6.06 -4.67 6.86
C MET A 21 7.35 -5.36 7.24
N LEU A 22 8.50 -4.81 6.81
CA LEU A 22 9.82 -5.37 7.16
C LEU A 22 10.06 -5.35 8.67
N ASP A 23 9.73 -4.25 9.32
CA ASP A 23 9.93 -4.12 10.76
C ASP A 23 9.07 -5.14 11.51
N ASN A 24 7.84 -5.35 11.08
CA ASN A 24 6.98 -6.34 11.70
C ASN A 24 7.43 -7.77 11.40
N ALA A 25 7.87 -8.05 10.18
CA ALA A 25 8.38 -9.38 9.84
C ALA A 25 9.55 -9.77 10.76
N GLU A 26 10.44 -8.82 11.05
CA GLU A 26 11.56 -9.07 11.96
C GLU A 26 11.05 -9.39 13.37
N LYS A 27 10.04 -8.67 13.87
CA LYS A 27 9.41 -8.96 15.15
C LYS A 27 8.81 -10.36 15.20
N GLN A 28 8.35 -10.88 14.08
CA GLN A 28 7.78 -12.22 13.98
C GLN A 28 8.82 -13.30 13.69
N GLY A 29 10.11 -12.94 13.68
CA GLY A 29 11.19 -13.91 13.51
C GLY A 29 11.67 -14.15 12.10
N ILE A 30 11.24 -13.31 11.14
CA ILE A 30 11.69 -13.40 9.75
C ILE A 30 12.78 -12.36 9.52
N GLU A 31 13.98 -12.79 9.16
CA GLU A 31 15.10 -11.88 8.91
C GLU A 31 14.79 -10.96 7.73
N LYS A 32 15.28 -9.72 7.79
CA LYS A 32 15.03 -8.72 6.76
C LYS A 32 15.52 -9.16 5.38
N GLU A 33 16.64 -9.84 5.33
CA GLU A 33 17.21 -10.36 4.07
C GLU A 33 16.30 -11.38 3.38
N VAL A 34 15.45 -12.05 4.17
CA VAL A 34 14.44 -13.00 3.65
C VAL A 34 13.14 -12.27 3.33
N ALA A 35 12.70 -11.39 4.23
CA ALA A 35 11.42 -10.71 4.09
C ALA A 35 11.39 -9.71 2.93
N LEU A 36 12.48 -8.98 2.69
CA LEU A 36 12.50 -7.94 1.66
C LEU A 36 12.21 -8.47 0.26
N PRO A 37 12.89 -9.54 -0.22
CA PRO A 37 12.55 -10.11 -1.52
C PRO A 37 11.10 -10.60 -1.61
N MET A 38 10.55 -11.15 -0.53
CA MET A 38 9.16 -11.61 -0.49
C MET A 38 8.19 -10.44 -0.65
N ILE A 39 8.42 -9.35 0.09
CA ILE A 39 7.59 -8.15 0.01
C ILE A 39 7.70 -7.53 -1.39
N ALA A 40 8.91 -7.40 -1.91
CA ALA A 40 9.14 -6.81 -3.23
C ALA A 40 8.46 -7.62 -4.32
N GLN A 41 8.55 -8.94 -4.28
CA GLN A 41 7.92 -9.82 -5.26
C GLN A 41 6.38 -9.71 -5.18
N THR A 42 5.84 -9.60 -3.97
CA THR A 42 4.40 -9.41 -3.77
C THR A 42 3.94 -8.08 -4.36
N LEU A 43 4.73 -7.01 -4.19
CA LEU A 43 4.42 -5.71 -4.79
C LEU A 43 4.42 -5.78 -6.32
N ILE A 44 5.42 -6.44 -6.90
CA ILE A 44 5.51 -6.64 -8.35
C ILE A 44 4.29 -7.40 -8.86
N GLY A 45 3.94 -8.51 -8.21
CA GLY A 45 2.80 -9.32 -8.60
C GLY A 45 1.48 -8.56 -8.46
N SER A 46 1.32 -7.81 -7.38
CA SER A 46 0.12 -7.03 -7.13
C SER A 46 -0.03 -5.92 -8.16
N ALA A 47 1.06 -5.22 -8.50
CA ALA A 47 1.05 -4.23 -9.56
C ALA A 47 0.64 -4.84 -10.90
N GLY A 48 1.15 -6.04 -11.20
CA GLY A 48 0.76 -6.77 -12.41
C GLY A 48 -0.74 -7.07 -12.45
N MET A 49 -1.32 -7.46 -11.33
CA MET A 49 -2.76 -7.72 -11.25
C MET A 49 -3.57 -6.44 -11.49
N LEU A 50 -3.14 -5.32 -10.92
CA LEU A 50 -3.81 -4.03 -11.16
C LEU A 50 -3.78 -3.64 -12.64
N VAL A 51 -2.68 -3.95 -13.34
CA VAL A 51 -2.52 -3.57 -14.75
C VAL A 51 -3.20 -4.54 -15.70
N TYR A 52 -3.07 -5.84 -15.47
CA TYR A 52 -3.41 -6.86 -16.48
C TYR A 52 -4.66 -7.68 -16.18
N SER A 53 -5.16 -7.70 -14.95
CA SER A 53 -6.29 -8.58 -14.61
C SER A 53 -7.64 -8.12 -15.19
N GLY A 54 -7.78 -6.84 -15.50
CA GLY A 54 -9.07 -6.27 -15.88
C GLY A 54 -10.03 -6.09 -14.71
N LYS A 55 -9.58 -6.36 -13.48
CA LYS A 55 -10.42 -6.28 -12.28
C LYS A 55 -10.17 -4.97 -11.54
N THR A 56 -11.19 -4.54 -10.79
CA THR A 56 -11.06 -3.37 -9.91
C THR A 56 -10.24 -3.75 -8.67
N PRO A 57 -9.66 -2.76 -7.97
CA PRO A 57 -8.99 -3.03 -6.69
C PRO A 57 -9.89 -3.76 -5.70
N ASP A 58 -11.17 -3.41 -5.60
CA ASP A 58 -12.11 -4.07 -4.70
C ASP A 58 -12.29 -5.56 -5.06
N GLU A 59 -12.41 -5.86 -6.35
CA GLU A 59 -12.50 -7.25 -6.81
C GLU A 59 -11.24 -8.04 -6.48
N LEU A 60 -10.06 -7.42 -6.64
CA LEU A 60 -8.78 -8.05 -6.34
C LEU A 60 -8.64 -8.33 -4.84
N ILE A 61 -9.08 -7.39 -3.99
CA ILE A 61 -9.09 -7.59 -2.54
C ILE A 61 -9.97 -8.78 -2.18
N GLU A 62 -11.17 -8.83 -2.76
CA GLU A 62 -12.12 -9.91 -2.48
C GLU A 62 -11.55 -11.28 -2.86
N MET A 63 -10.84 -11.37 -3.99
CA MET A 63 -10.23 -12.63 -4.45
C MET A 63 -9.27 -13.25 -3.44
N VAL A 64 -8.64 -12.44 -2.59
CA VAL A 64 -7.65 -12.91 -1.62
C VAL A 64 -8.12 -12.78 -0.17
N SER A 65 -9.41 -12.48 0.04
CA SER A 65 -9.97 -12.19 1.37
C SER A 65 -11.09 -13.17 1.71
N SER A 66 -10.74 -14.43 1.91
CA SER A 66 -11.74 -15.46 2.30
C SER A 66 -12.37 -15.13 3.65
N PRO A 67 -13.69 -15.38 3.84
CA PRO A 67 -14.32 -15.21 5.15
C PRO A 67 -13.59 -16.02 6.22
N GLY A 68 -13.26 -15.37 7.35
CA GLY A 68 -12.54 -16.02 8.45
C GLY A 68 -11.06 -16.25 8.18
N GLY A 69 -10.51 -15.79 7.04
CA GLY A 69 -9.11 -15.99 6.69
C GLY A 69 -8.19 -14.94 7.25
N THR A 70 -6.88 -15.17 7.06
CA THR A 70 -5.83 -14.32 7.61
C THR A 70 -5.80 -12.92 6.98
N THR A 71 -6.07 -12.84 5.68
CA THR A 71 -6.07 -11.55 4.97
C THR A 71 -7.13 -10.61 5.53
N LEU A 72 -8.35 -11.13 5.75
CA LEU A 72 -9.44 -10.32 6.26
C LEU A 72 -9.15 -9.80 7.67
N GLU A 73 -8.49 -10.61 8.52
CA GLU A 73 -8.09 -10.16 9.86
C GLU A 73 -7.16 -8.95 9.76
N ALA A 74 -6.17 -8.99 8.86
CA ALA A 74 -5.27 -7.86 8.67
C ALA A 74 -6.01 -6.63 8.11
N LEU A 75 -6.87 -6.83 7.10
CA LEU A 75 -7.63 -5.74 6.51
C LEU A 75 -8.55 -5.05 7.54
N ASN A 76 -9.15 -5.83 8.45
CA ASN A 76 -10.00 -5.27 9.48
C ASN A 76 -9.26 -4.28 10.38
N VAL A 77 -7.98 -4.53 10.66
CA VAL A 77 -7.16 -3.59 11.42
C VAL A 77 -6.97 -2.29 10.62
N PHE A 78 -6.68 -2.39 9.33
CA PHE A 78 -6.56 -1.21 8.48
C PHE A 78 -7.88 -0.41 8.43
N TYR A 79 -9.01 -1.10 8.32
CA TYR A 79 -10.32 -0.43 8.31
C TYR A 79 -10.62 0.25 9.64
N GLN A 80 -10.28 -0.38 10.77
CA GLN A 80 -10.46 0.21 12.10
C GLN A 80 -9.68 1.50 12.28
N HIS A 81 -8.53 1.63 11.63
CA HIS A 81 -7.68 2.81 11.71
C HIS A 81 -7.85 3.76 10.52
N ASP A 82 -8.91 3.58 9.73
CA ASP A 82 -9.26 4.47 8.62
C ASP A 82 -8.13 4.70 7.61
N LEU A 83 -7.50 3.61 7.15
CA LEU A 83 -6.38 3.71 6.21
C LEU A 83 -6.74 4.51 4.96
N GLU A 84 -7.93 4.30 4.40
CA GLU A 84 -8.36 5.02 3.19
C GLU A 84 -8.42 6.53 3.43
N LYS A 85 -8.90 6.95 4.61
CA LYS A 85 -8.94 8.35 4.99
C LYS A 85 -7.53 8.93 5.15
N ILE A 86 -6.63 8.16 5.75
CA ILE A 86 -5.22 8.57 5.92
C ILE A 86 -4.57 8.79 4.55
N VAL A 87 -4.79 7.87 3.60
CA VAL A 87 -4.27 8.01 2.24
C VAL A 87 -4.84 9.24 1.56
N ASP A 88 -6.14 9.48 1.69
CA ASP A 88 -6.80 10.66 1.13
C ASP A 88 -6.18 11.94 1.67
N GLU A 89 -6.03 12.05 2.98
CA GLU A 89 -5.44 13.22 3.62
C GLU A 89 -3.98 13.42 3.18
N ALA A 90 -3.20 12.35 3.10
CA ALA A 90 -1.79 12.41 2.69
C ALA A 90 -1.65 12.91 1.25
N MET A 91 -2.46 12.38 0.34
CA MET A 91 -2.41 12.78 -1.06
C MET A 91 -2.86 14.23 -1.26
N LEU A 92 -3.88 14.67 -0.55
CA LEU A 92 -4.33 16.07 -0.59
C LEU A 92 -3.24 17.01 -0.06
N ALA A 93 -2.55 16.64 1.01
CA ALA A 93 -1.43 17.43 1.54
C ALA A 93 -0.30 17.54 0.52
N CYS A 94 0.01 16.45 -0.17
CA CYS A 94 1.02 16.44 -1.23
C CYS A 94 0.63 17.37 -2.37
N THR A 95 -0.59 17.30 -2.84
CA THR A 95 -1.11 18.15 -3.93
C THR A 95 -1.08 19.61 -3.53
N LYS A 96 -1.51 19.93 -2.31
CA LYS A 96 -1.48 21.30 -1.78
C LYS A 96 -0.07 21.87 -1.79
N ARG A 97 0.91 21.08 -1.32
CA ARG A 97 2.30 21.54 -1.30
C ARG A 97 2.85 21.75 -2.72
N ALA A 98 2.48 20.88 -3.66
CA ALA A 98 2.86 21.04 -5.06
C ALA A 98 2.31 22.35 -5.63
N GLU A 99 1.09 22.70 -5.30
CA GLU A 99 0.48 23.95 -5.72
C GLU A 99 1.22 25.16 -5.11
N GLU A 100 1.57 25.09 -3.83
CA GLU A 100 2.32 26.16 -3.16
C GLU A 100 3.68 26.37 -3.82
N LEU A 101 4.38 25.29 -4.17
CA LEU A 101 5.70 25.37 -4.81
C LEU A 101 5.63 25.84 -6.27
N GLY A 102 4.48 25.66 -6.91
CA GLY A 102 4.28 26.07 -8.30
C GLY A 102 3.91 27.53 -8.49
N LYS A 103 3.76 28.30 -7.42
CA LYS A 103 3.41 29.72 -7.49
C LYS A 103 4.62 30.62 -7.62
#